data_fc9adb258e4cfab005053da8c5117742
#
_entry.id   fc9adb258e4cfab005053da8c5117742
#
_cell.length_a   1.000
_cell.length_b   1.000
_cell.length_c   1.000
_cell.angle_alpha   90.00
_cell.angle_beta   90.00
_cell.angle_gamma   90.00
#
_symmetry.space_group_name_H-M   'P 1'
#
loop_
_entity.id
_entity.type
_entity.pdbx_description
1 polymer ?
#
loop_
_entity_poly.entity_id
_entity_poly.type
_entity_poly.pdbx_seq_one_letter_code
_entity_poly.pdbx_strand_id
1 'polypeptide(L)'
;MVKTNETNIKELESEKEAPIDTAKLPVLEEMMRVGLFLGHRKSKTHPRMKPYIHTTRNAMEIIDMDMTLDALNKALEFIKSKVAKGGVVMMVGTTPVAKEAVKEYAEKLSLPYVGERWLGGTLTNFKTLSKRVAYFKKLKDDKASGKLDKYTKKERLDIDREIAKLHKNFSGT
;
A
#
# COMPACT_ATOMS: atom_id res chain seq x y z
N MET A 1 -6.25 26.55 -52.67
CA MET A 1 -6.75 25.63 -51.60
C MET A 1 -5.63 25.16 -50.75
N VAL A 2 -4.98 26.03 -49.98
CA VAL A 2 -4.01 25.65 -48.92
C VAL A 2 -3.99 26.80 -47.89
N LYS A 3 -4.99 26.88 -47.02
CA LYS A 3 -5.02 27.84 -45.90
C LYS A 3 -5.67 27.27 -44.64
N THR A 4 -5.84 25.93 -44.55
CA THR A 4 -6.58 25.30 -43.43
C THR A 4 -5.70 24.56 -42.43
N ASN A 5 -4.36 24.49 -42.63
CA ASN A 5 -3.48 23.74 -41.73
C ASN A 5 -2.67 24.58 -40.74
N GLU A 6 -2.59 25.89 -40.92
CA GLU A 6 -1.78 26.75 -40.03
C GLU A 6 -2.56 27.22 -38.77
N THR A 7 -3.89 27.25 -38.83
CA THR A 7 -4.74 27.60 -37.70
C THR A 7 -4.85 26.47 -36.65
N ASN A 8 -4.83 25.21 -37.10
CA ASN A 8 -4.88 24.05 -36.20
C ASN A 8 -3.55 23.79 -35.44
N ILE A 9 -2.41 24.24 -36.00
CA ILE A 9 -1.13 24.07 -35.31
C ILE A 9 -0.95 25.12 -34.22
N LYS A 10 -1.45 26.34 -34.41
CA LYS A 10 -1.40 27.40 -33.42
C LYS A 10 -2.40 27.18 -32.26
N GLU A 11 -3.50 26.49 -32.47
CA GLU A 11 -4.44 26.11 -31.40
C GLU A 11 -3.93 24.95 -30.55
N LEU A 12 -3.09 24.06 -31.09
CA LEU A 12 -2.44 22.97 -30.35
C LEU A 12 -1.23 23.43 -29.50
N GLU A 13 -0.63 24.57 -29.86
CA GLU A 13 0.47 25.18 -29.10
C GLU A 13 -0.02 26.08 -27.95
N SER A 14 -1.30 26.43 -27.88
CA SER A 14 -1.89 27.26 -26.81
C SER A 14 -2.53 26.46 -25.67
N GLU A 15 -2.49 25.12 -25.71
CA GLU A 15 -2.91 24.30 -24.57
C GLU A 15 -1.84 24.30 -23.47
N LYS A 16 -1.85 25.41 -22.73
CA LYS A 16 -1.57 25.45 -21.29
C LYS A 16 -0.31 24.71 -20.83
N GLU A 17 0.81 25.34 -20.98
CA GLU A 17 1.83 25.28 -19.94
C GLU A 17 1.28 26.03 -18.70
N ALA A 18 0.58 25.28 -17.85
CA ALA A 18 0.30 25.77 -16.50
C ALA A 18 1.64 26.12 -15.85
N PRO A 19 1.75 27.27 -15.14
CA PRO A 19 3.01 27.67 -14.54
C PRO A 19 3.54 26.53 -13.66
N ILE A 20 4.70 26.00 -14.03
CA ILE A 20 5.37 24.92 -13.30
C ILE A 20 5.71 25.50 -11.92
N ASP A 21 5.03 24.98 -10.91
CA ASP A 21 5.28 25.36 -9.51
C ASP A 21 6.67 24.85 -9.12
N THR A 22 7.66 25.74 -9.15
CA THR A 22 9.08 25.41 -8.91
C THR A 22 9.33 24.74 -7.56
N ALA A 23 8.43 24.90 -6.59
CA ALA A 23 8.49 24.21 -5.31
C ALA A 23 8.17 22.69 -5.41
N LYS A 24 7.44 22.28 -6.44
CA LYS A 24 7.09 20.86 -6.69
C LYS A 24 8.14 20.10 -7.49
N LEU A 25 9.02 20.79 -8.21
CA LEU A 25 10.00 20.18 -9.12
C LEU A 25 10.91 19.13 -8.46
N PRO A 26 11.57 19.36 -7.31
CA PRO A 26 12.46 18.37 -6.72
C PRO A 26 11.73 17.10 -6.29
N VAL A 27 10.48 17.22 -5.86
CA VAL A 27 9.65 16.07 -5.48
C VAL A 27 9.22 15.27 -6.72
N LEU A 28 8.83 15.94 -7.80
CA LEU A 28 8.47 15.31 -9.06
C LEU A 28 9.66 14.57 -9.69
N GLU A 29 10.85 15.16 -9.67
CA GLU A 29 12.07 14.52 -10.14
C GLU A 29 12.40 13.24 -9.35
N GLU A 30 12.27 13.28 -8.04
CA GLU A 30 12.46 12.11 -7.18
C GLU A 30 11.42 11.03 -7.46
N MET A 31 10.15 11.39 -7.59
CA MET A 31 9.07 10.47 -7.95
C MET A 31 9.32 9.81 -9.32
N MET A 32 9.80 10.57 -10.31
CA MET A 32 10.20 10.05 -11.62
C MET A 32 11.38 9.09 -11.50
N ARG A 33 12.39 9.41 -10.71
CA ARG A 33 13.59 8.58 -10.54
C ARG A 33 13.29 7.21 -9.92
N VAL A 34 12.32 7.13 -9.00
CA VAL A 34 11.86 5.86 -8.42
C VAL A 34 10.81 5.14 -9.26
N GLY A 35 10.40 5.71 -10.39
CA GLY A 35 9.49 5.06 -11.35
C GLY A 35 8.02 5.10 -10.97
N LEU A 36 7.58 6.03 -10.13
CA LEU A 36 6.18 6.18 -9.72
C LEU A 36 5.22 6.52 -10.86
N PHE A 37 5.75 7.05 -11.98
CA PHE A 37 4.96 7.37 -13.17
C PHE A 37 4.54 6.12 -13.97
N LEU A 38 5.11 4.95 -13.70
CA LEU A 38 4.81 3.72 -14.45
C LEU A 38 3.48 3.12 -14.00
N GLY A 39 2.53 3.10 -14.91
CA GLY A 39 1.24 2.43 -14.75
C GLY A 39 1.22 0.99 -15.26
N HIS A 40 0.04 0.46 -15.48
CA HIS A 40 -0.17 -0.88 -16.03
C HIS A 40 -0.16 -0.86 -17.57
N ARG A 41 -0.17 -2.04 -18.17
CA ARG A 41 -0.40 -2.16 -19.61
C ARG A 41 -1.82 -1.69 -19.94
N LYS A 42 -1.98 -0.98 -21.07
CA LYS A 42 -3.28 -0.48 -21.55
C LYS A 42 -4.41 -1.52 -21.54
N SER A 43 -4.07 -2.79 -21.80
CA SER A 43 -5.04 -3.90 -21.80
C SER A 43 -5.56 -4.28 -20.40
N LYS A 44 -4.89 -3.85 -19.34
CA LYS A 44 -5.24 -4.15 -17.93
C LYS A 44 -5.77 -2.94 -17.16
N THR A 45 -5.79 -1.78 -17.78
CA THR A 45 -6.21 -0.54 -17.11
C THR A 45 -7.72 -0.50 -16.99
N HIS A 46 -8.19 -0.16 -15.80
CA HIS A 46 -9.60 0.04 -15.56
C HIS A 46 -10.07 1.36 -16.22
N PRO A 47 -11.24 1.41 -16.89
CA PRO A 47 -11.72 2.61 -17.57
C PRO A 47 -11.76 3.88 -16.72
N ARG A 48 -12.03 3.76 -15.41
CA ARG A 48 -12.04 4.90 -14.47
C ARG A 48 -10.66 5.50 -14.19
N MET A 49 -9.57 4.82 -14.58
CA MET A 49 -8.20 5.35 -14.44
C MET A 49 -7.81 6.28 -15.61
N LYS A 50 -8.56 6.29 -16.71
CA LYS A 50 -8.27 7.14 -17.88
C LYS A 50 -7.99 8.61 -17.57
N PRO A 51 -8.75 9.28 -16.66
CA PRO A 51 -8.48 10.69 -16.33
C PRO A 51 -7.14 10.95 -15.66
N TYR A 52 -6.52 9.93 -15.08
CA TYR A 52 -5.24 10.01 -14.35
C TYR A 52 -4.03 9.57 -15.20
N ILE A 53 -4.27 9.25 -16.47
CA ILE A 53 -3.23 8.79 -17.38
C ILE A 53 -2.86 9.95 -18.28
N HIS A 54 -1.58 10.36 -18.19
CA HIS A 54 -1.04 11.43 -19.03
C HIS A 54 -0.86 10.95 -20.48
N THR A 55 -0.23 9.80 -20.68
CA THR A 55 0.03 9.24 -22.03
C THR A 55 0.23 7.72 -21.98
N THR A 56 0.30 7.09 -23.16
CA THR A 56 0.63 5.66 -23.30
C THR A 56 1.88 5.52 -24.16
N ARG A 57 2.94 4.89 -23.63
CA ARG A 57 4.19 4.64 -24.34
C ARG A 57 4.53 3.14 -24.30
N ASN A 58 4.83 2.53 -25.44
CA ASN A 58 5.16 1.10 -25.55
C ASN A 58 4.12 0.18 -24.88
N ALA A 59 2.83 0.46 -25.09
CA ALA A 59 1.70 -0.24 -24.46
C ALA A 59 1.64 -0.16 -22.92
N MET A 60 2.50 0.64 -22.30
CA MET A 60 2.46 0.98 -20.87
C MET A 60 1.86 2.38 -20.71
N GLU A 61 1.00 2.51 -19.73
CA GLU A 61 0.38 3.79 -19.37
C GLU A 61 1.29 4.57 -18.44
N ILE A 62 1.36 5.87 -18.64
CA ILE A 62 2.13 6.81 -17.82
C ILE A 62 1.13 7.62 -17.04
N ILE A 63 1.24 7.56 -15.71
CA ILE A 63 0.36 8.25 -14.78
C ILE A 63 0.77 9.73 -14.70
N ASP A 64 -0.22 10.59 -14.58
CA ASP A 64 -0.02 12.02 -14.35
C ASP A 64 0.55 12.25 -12.94
N MET A 65 1.74 12.86 -12.88
CA MET A 65 2.47 13.04 -11.63
C MET A 65 1.96 14.24 -10.82
N ASP A 66 1.47 15.29 -11.49
CA ASP A 66 0.90 16.46 -10.81
C ASP A 66 -0.39 16.07 -10.10
N MET A 67 -1.27 15.35 -10.78
CA MET A 67 -2.49 14.81 -10.18
C MET A 67 -2.17 13.82 -9.04
N THR A 68 -1.10 13.05 -9.16
CA THR A 68 -0.63 12.13 -8.10
C THR A 68 -0.18 12.89 -6.86
N LEU A 69 0.58 13.98 -7.03
CA LEU A 69 1.06 14.81 -5.92
C LEU A 69 -0.10 15.50 -5.20
N ASP A 70 -1.06 16.03 -5.94
CA ASP A 70 -2.25 16.67 -5.36
C ASP A 70 -3.12 15.66 -4.59
N ALA A 71 -3.28 14.44 -5.13
CA ALA A 71 -3.99 13.36 -4.44
C ALA A 71 -3.26 12.91 -3.17
N LEU A 72 -1.93 12.84 -3.21
CA LEU A 72 -1.10 12.52 -2.04
C LEU A 72 -1.28 13.56 -0.93
N ASN A 73 -1.23 14.84 -1.25
CA ASN A 73 -1.42 15.91 -0.27
C ASN A 73 -2.80 15.83 0.39
N LYS A 74 -3.86 15.62 -0.39
CA LYS A 74 -5.22 15.40 0.15
C LYS A 74 -5.30 14.18 1.07
N ALA A 75 -4.63 13.07 0.70
CA ALA A 75 -4.58 11.87 1.53
C ALA A 75 -3.84 12.11 2.85
N LEU A 76 -2.73 12.84 2.81
CA LEU A 76 -1.97 13.21 4.02
C LEU A 76 -2.80 14.08 4.97
N GLU A 77 -3.51 15.08 4.46
CA GLU A 77 -4.41 15.91 5.27
C GLU A 77 -5.53 15.09 5.91
N PHE A 78 -6.12 14.17 5.14
CA PHE A 78 -7.14 13.27 5.65
C PHE A 78 -6.61 12.38 6.79
N ILE A 79 -5.44 11.76 6.61
CA ILE A 79 -4.81 10.93 7.65
C ILE A 79 -4.51 11.76 8.89
N LYS A 80 -3.88 12.94 8.72
CA LYS A 80 -3.61 13.87 9.83
C LYS A 80 -4.87 14.20 10.61
N SER A 81 -5.96 14.50 9.92
CA SER A 81 -7.25 14.83 10.56
C SER A 81 -7.85 13.65 11.35
N LYS A 82 -7.63 12.42 10.89
CA LYS A 82 -8.11 11.20 11.58
C LYS A 82 -7.26 10.88 12.80
N VAL A 83 -5.95 10.96 12.67
CA VAL A 83 -5.02 10.71 13.79
C VAL A 83 -5.20 11.76 14.90
N ALA A 84 -5.38 13.04 14.55
CA ALA A 84 -5.66 14.11 15.51
C ALA A 84 -6.95 13.89 16.32
N LYS A 85 -7.91 13.13 15.78
CA LYS A 85 -9.15 12.72 16.46
C LYS A 85 -9.01 11.41 17.27
N GLY A 86 -7.79 10.91 17.44
CA GLY A 86 -7.54 9.65 18.14
C GLY A 86 -7.85 8.39 17.31
N GLY A 87 -7.97 8.51 15.99
CA GLY A 87 -8.17 7.37 15.09
C GLY A 87 -6.94 6.50 14.99
N VAL A 88 -7.12 5.18 14.97
CA VAL A 88 -6.04 4.21 14.76
C VAL A 88 -5.90 3.93 13.27
N VAL A 89 -4.66 4.00 12.77
CA VAL A 89 -4.31 3.68 11.38
C VAL A 89 -3.73 2.27 11.34
N MET A 90 -4.27 1.42 10.47
CA MET A 90 -3.72 0.09 10.19
C MET A 90 -3.11 0.09 8.78
N MET A 91 -1.88 -0.37 8.67
CA MET A 91 -1.19 -0.49 7.37
C MET A 91 -1.43 -1.87 6.77
N VAL A 92 -1.80 -1.91 5.48
CA VAL A 92 -2.06 -3.18 4.77
C VAL A 92 -1.27 -3.21 3.47
N GLY A 93 -0.37 -4.18 3.33
CA GLY A 93 0.42 -4.38 2.12
C GLY A 93 0.74 -5.84 1.90
N THR A 94 -0.10 -6.55 1.16
CA THR A 94 0.01 -7.98 0.91
C THR A 94 0.77 -8.35 -0.37
N THR A 95 1.09 -7.37 -1.20
CA THR A 95 1.90 -7.58 -2.40
C THR A 95 3.38 -7.74 -2.04
N PRO A 96 4.16 -8.54 -2.77
CA PRO A 96 5.58 -8.76 -2.48
C PRO A 96 6.39 -7.46 -2.35
N VAL A 97 6.09 -6.47 -3.20
CA VAL A 97 6.77 -5.17 -3.21
C VAL A 97 6.45 -4.32 -1.98
N ALA A 98 5.17 -4.32 -1.54
CA ALA A 98 4.71 -3.48 -0.42
C ALA A 98 4.97 -4.11 0.95
N LYS A 99 5.12 -5.43 1.05
CA LYS A 99 5.20 -6.18 2.29
C LYS A 99 6.32 -5.70 3.21
N GLU A 100 7.52 -5.59 2.69
CA GLU A 100 8.71 -5.19 3.47
C GLU A 100 8.60 -3.73 3.91
N ALA A 101 8.22 -2.84 2.99
CA ALA A 101 8.02 -1.43 3.30
C ALA A 101 6.93 -1.22 4.37
N VAL A 102 5.78 -1.89 4.23
CA VAL A 102 4.70 -1.80 5.21
C VAL A 102 5.14 -2.29 6.59
N LYS A 103 5.88 -3.41 6.66
CA LYS A 103 6.41 -3.92 7.91
C LYS A 103 7.38 -2.92 8.56
N GLU A 104 8.37 -2.43 7.82
CA GLU A 104 9.38 -1.50 8.32
C GLU A 104 8.76 -0.21 8.86
N TYR A 105 7.88 0.42 8.09
CA TYR A 105 7.25 1.68 8.50
C TYR A 105 6.24 1.49 9.64
N ALA A 106 5.49 0.39 9.64
CA ALA A 106 4.55 0.11 10.72
C ALA A 106 5.25 -0.15 12.06
N GLU A 107 6.37 -0.89 12.04
CA GLU A 107 7.20 -1.12 13.23
C GLU A 107 7.82 0.18 13.75
N LYS A 108 8.35 1.05 12.86
CA LYS A 108 8.88 2.38 13.23
C LYS A 108 7.83 3.28 13.87
N LEU A 109 6.59 3.20 13.42
CA LEU A 109 5.49 4.04 13.90
C LEU A 109 4.63 3.36 14.99
N SER A 110 4.96 2.13 15.39
CA SER A 110 4.19 1.30 16.32
C SER A 110 2.72 1.15 15.91
N LEU A 111 2.48 1.00 14.60
CA LEU A 111 1.14 0.84 14.04
C LEU A 111 0.82 -0.63 13.78
N PRO A 112 -0.44 -1.06 13.92
CA PRO A 112 -0.86 -2.38 13.50
C PRO A 112 -0.74 -2.53 11.98
N TYR A 113 -0.28 -3.71 11.52
CA TYR A 113 -0.11 -3.96 10.09
C TYR A 113 -0.48 -5.38 9.67
N VAL A 114 -0.81 -5.53 8.38
CA VAL A 114 -1.04 -6.81 7.73
C VAL A 114 -0.15 -6.89 6.50
N GLY A 115 0.89 -7.72 6.56
CA GLY A 115 1.89 -7.86 5.50
C GLY A 115 1.76 -9.14 4.67
N GLU A 116 1.19 -10.23 5.22
CA GLU A 116 1.16 -11.52 4.53
C GLU A 116 -0.16 -11.76 3.80
N ARG A 117 -1.23 -11.90 4.54
CA ARG A 117 -2.55 -12.20 3.99
C ARG A 117 -3.63 -11.48 4.76
N TRP A 118 -4.52 -10.80 4.05
CA TRP A 118 -5.73 -10.30 4.66
C TRP A 118 -6.63 -11.45 5.08
N LEU A 119 -6.91 -11.56 6.37
CA LEU A 119 -7.81 -12.60 6.90
C LEU A 119 -9.25 -12.13 6.79
N GLY A 120 -10.11 -12.98 6.22
CA GLY A 120 -11.54 -12.70 6.21
C GLY A 120 -12.07 -12.53 7.62
N GLY A 121 -12.88 -11.48 7.83
CA GLY A 121 -13.44 -11.17 9.14
C GLY A 121 -12.59 -10.24 10.01
N THR A 122 -11.46 -9.71 9.51
CA THR A 122 -10.61 -8.76 10.27
C THR A 122 -11.39 -7.55 10.75
N LEU A 123 -12.33 -7.04 9.98
CA LEU A 123 -13.20 -5.92 10.37
C LEU A 123 -14.59 -6.39 10.84
N THR A 124 -15.15 -7.44 10.20
CA THR A 124 -16.53 -7.87 10.44
C THR A 124 -16.67 -8.89 11.56
N ASN A 125 -15.64 -9.69 11.85
CA ASN A 125 -15.65 -10.72 12.89
C ASN A 125 -14.40 -10.64 13.78
N PHE A 126 -14.08 -9.44 14.22
CA PHE A 126 -12.90 -9.16 15.05
C PHE A 126 -12.88 -9.98 16.36
N LYS A 127 -14.05 -10.25 16.95
CA LYS A 127 -14.17 -11.07 18.17
C LYS A 127 -13.54 -12.46 18.01
N THR A 128 -13.76 -13.11 16.87
CA THR A 128 -13.17 -14.43 16.60
C THR A 128 -11.68 -14.34 16.36
N LEU A 129 -11.22 -13.31 15.65
CA LEU A 129 -9.80 -13.08 15.42
C LEU A 129 -9.05 -12.75 16.71
N SER A 130 -9.62 -11.92 17.59
CA SER A 130 -9.04 -11.62 18.91
C SER A 130 -8.82 -12.88 19.75
N LYS A 131 -9.77 -13.82 19.73
CA LYS A 131 -9.59 -15.12 20.39
C LYS A 131 -8.42 -15.91 19.81
N ARG A 132 -8.23 -15.87 18.48
CA ARG A 132 -7.10 -16.53 17.82
C ARG A 132 -5.76 -15.86 18.15
N VAL A 133 -5.73 -14.54 18.22
CA VAL A 133 -4.54 -13.79 18.66
C VAL A 133 -4.21 -14.10 20.12
N ALA A 134 -5.21 -14.15 21.01
CA ALA A 134 -5.00 -14.54 22.41
C ALA A 134 -4.47 -15.98 22.54
N TYR A 135 -5.02 -16.91 21.77
CA TYR A 135 -4.52 -18.29 21.68
C TYR A 135 -3.06 -18.34 21.19
N PHE A 136 -2.70 -17.57 20.17
CA PHE A 136 -1.34 -17.47 19.69
C PHE A 136 -0.36 -16.96 20.75
N LYS A 137 -0.74 -15.89 21.46
CA LYS A 137 0.06 -15.36 22.58
C LYS A 137 0.27 -16.42 23.65
N LYS A 138 -0.82 -17.11 24.06
CA LYS A 138 -0.75 -18.20 25.04
C LYS A 138 0.19 -19.33 24.60
N LEU A 139 0.13 -19.76 23.33
CA LEU A 139 1.04 -20.79 22.83
C LEU A 139 2.52 -20.36 22.87
N LYS A 140 2.80 -19.08 22.58
CA LYS A 140 4.16 -18.54 22.70
C LYS A 140 4.64 -18.54 24.16
N ASP A 141 3.78 -18.13 25.09
CA ASP A 141 4.09 -18.10 26.50
C ASP A 141 4.28 -19.52 27.08
N ASP A 142 3.43 -20.47 26.70
CA ASP A 142 3.52 -21.87 27.10
C ASP A 142 4.81 -22.52 26.56
N LYS A 143 5.25 -22.14 25.34
CA LYS A 143 6.55 -22.56 24.78
C LYS A 143 7.72 -21.96 25.59
N ALA A 144 7.69 -20.67 25.86
CA ALA A 144 8.75 -19.98 26.61
C ALA A 144 8.86 -20.46 28.06
N SER A 145 7.75 -20.85 28.69
CA SER A 145 7.71 -21.36 30.06
C SER A 145 8.02 -22.85 30.22
N GLY A 146 8.37 -23.56 29.12
CA GLY A 146 8.68 -25.00 29.17
C GLY A 146 7.45 -25.92 29.40
N LYS A 147 6.24 -25.38 29.44
CA LYS A 147 5.01 -26.18 29.63
C LYS A 147 4.76 -27.20 28.52
N LEU A 148 5.41 -27.01 27.36
CA LEU A 148 5.29 -27.92 26.23
C LEU A 148 6.19 -29.15 26.34
N ASP A 149 7.09 -29.22 27.32
CA ASP A 149 8.01 -30.37 27.47
C ASP A 149 7.32 -31.67 27.89
N LYS A 150 6.12 -31.58 28.45
CA LYS A 150 5.26 -32.73 28.76
C LYS A 150 4.64 -33.43 27.54
N TYR A 151 4.68 -32.80 26.36
CA TYR A 151 4.16 -33.35 25.14
C TYR A 151 5.21 -34.22 24.41
N THR A 152 4.72 -35.18 23.62
CA THR A 152 5.60 -36.01 22.79
C THR A 152 6.35 -35.18 21.74
N LYS A 153 7.46 -35.70 21.24
CA LYS A 153 8.29 -35.02 20.21
C LYS A 153 7.45 -34.64 18.96
N LYS A 154 6.50 -35.51 18.55
CA LYS A 154 5.60 -35.25 17.41
C LYS A 154 4.67 -34.09 17.70
N GLU A 155 4.01 -34.09 18.85
CA GLU A 155 3.07 -33.02 19.24
C GLU A 155 3.77 -31.66 19.35
N ARG A 156 4.98 -31.62 19.93
CA ARG A 156 5.80 -30.40 19.97
C ARG A 156 6.10 -29.85 18.60
N LEU A 157 6.44 -30.72 17.64
CA LEU A 157 6.69 -30.31 16.26
C LEU A 157 5.43 -29.73 15.61
N ASP A 158 4.26 -30.33 15.85
CA ASP A 158 3.00 -29.83 15.31
C ASP A 158 2.59 -28.48 15.93
N ILE A 159 2.81 -28.29 17.24
CA ILE A 159 2.64 -27.00 17.91
C ILE A 159 3.60 -25.95 17.32
N ASP A 160 4.84 -26.30 17.08
CA ASP A 160 5.82 -25.38 16.49
C ASP A 160 5.41 -24.93 15.08
N ARG A 161 4.89 -25.86 14.27
CA ARG A 161 4.35 -25.52 12.95
C ARG A 161 3.11 -24.62 13.06
N GLU A 162 2.25 -24.86 14.04
CA GLU A 162 1.09 -24.00 14.29
C GLU A 162 1.52 -22.60 14.73
N ILE A 163 2.46 -22.48 15.66
CA ILE A 163 3.05 -21.19 16.08
C ILE A 163 3.62 -20.44 14.88
N ALA A 164 4.40 -21.10 14.02
CA ALA A 164 4.97 -20.48 12.84
C ALA A 164 3.90 -19.98 11.86
N LYS A 165 2.83 -20.75 11.65
CA LYS A 165 1.68 -20.35 10.82
C LYS A 165 0.92 -19.16 11.40
N LEU A 166 0.67 -19.16 12.72
CA LEU A 166 0.00 -18.07 13.41
C LEU A 166 0.87 -16.81 13.43
N HIS A 167 2.17 -16.96 13.67
CA HIS A 167 3.13 -15.86 13.62
C HIS A 167 3.10 -15.15 12.26
N LYS A 168 3.13 -15.93 11.18
CA LYS A 168 3.06 -15.38 9.82
C LYS A 168 1.80 -14.51 9.59
N ASN A 169 0.66 -14.88 10.19
CA ASN A 169 -0.61 -14.20 9.97
C ASN A 169 -0.90 -13.08 10.95
N PHE A 170 -0.34 -13.11 12.16
CA PHE A 170 -0.70 -12.22 13.28
C PHE A 170 0.49 -11.44 13.87
N SER A 171 1.66 -11.49 13.24
CA SER A 171 2.85 -10.79 13.78
C SER A 171 2.69 -9.27 13.89
N GLY A 172 1.84 -8.69 13.07
CA GLY A 172 1.60 -7.23 13.02
C GLY A 172 0.31 -6.77 13.71
N THR A 173 -0.40 -7.66 14.44
CA THR A 173 -1.70 -7.32 15.08
C THR A 173 -1.67 -7.48 16.59
#